data_480b9fb8a567121191947ba977ccd92b
#
_entry.id   480b9fb8a567121191947ba977ccd92b
#
_cell.length_a   1.000
_cell.length_b   1.000
_cell.length_c   1.000
_cell.angle_alpha   90.00
_cell.angle_beta   90.00
_cell.angle_gamma   90.00
#
_symmetry.space_group_name_H-M   'P 1'
#
loop_
_entity.id
_entity.type
_entity.pdbx_description
1 polymer ?
#
loop_
_entity_poly.entity_id
_entity_poly.type
_entity_poly.pdbx_seq_one_letter_code
_entity_poly.pdbx_strand_id
1 'polypeptide(L)'
;MNAISLIQTFLQDRLGVAPENVIPDALLSDLGVDSLMQLELMFEFEDRFKITLDEDQTLPRTVGEMVTLVDDLISRQASVQ
;
A
#
# COMPACT_ATOMS: atom_id res chain seq x y z
N MET A 1 -5.51 3.86 11.83
CA MET A 1 -4.76 4.19 10.59
C MET A 1 -5.41 3.48 9.43
N ASN A 2 -5.66 4.16 8.34
CA ASN A 2 -6.20 3.53 7.14
C ASN A 2 -5.08 3.29 6.13
N ALA A 3 -5.41 2.60 5.03
CA ALA A 3 -4.39 2.21 4.05
C ALA A 3 -3.67 3.39 3.43
N ILE A 4 -4.40 4.44 3.07
CA ILE A 4 -3.77 5.59 2.42
C ILE A 4 -2.85 6.35 3.39
N SER A 5 -3.21 6.41 4.67
CA SER A 5 -2.35 7.04 5.67
C SER A 5 -1.03 6.31 5.82
N LEU A 6 -1.06 4.98 5.77
CA LEU A 6 0.17 4.20 5.85
C LEU A 6 1.06 4.46 4.63
N ILE A 7 0.47 4.52 3.44
CA ILE A 7 1.22 4.82 2.23
C ILE A 7 1.86 6.20 2.33
N GLN A 8 1.10 7.19 2.78
CA GLN A 8 1.60 8.57 2.93
C GLN A 8 2.78 8.62 3.88
N THR A 9 2.64 7.99 5.04
CA THR A 9 3.69 7.99 6.06
C THR A 9 4.94 7.26 5.55
N PHE A 10 4.74 6.11 4.93
CA PHE A 10 5.85 5.30 4.41
C PHE A 10 6.65 6.08 3.35
N LEU A 11 5.97 6.69 2.40
CA LEU A 11 6.63 7.41 1.32
C LEU A 11 7.29 8.69 1.81
N GLN A 12 6.69 9.35 2.79
CA GLN A 12 7.30 10.52 3.38
C GLN A 12 8.60 10.16 4.10
N ASP A 13 8.59 9.08 4.88
CA ASP A 13 9.77 8.63 5.62
C ASP A 13 10.88 8.13 4.71
N ARG A 14 10.52 7.40 3.67
CA ARG A 14 11.51 6.72 2.83
C ARG A 14 11.99 7.57 1.68
N LEU A 15 11.11 8.37 1.09
CA LEU A 15 11.40 9.10 -0.14
C LEU A 15 11.21 10.60 -0.01
N GLY A 16 10.72 11.09 1.10
CA GLY A 16 10.44 12.50 1.28
C GLY A 16 9.27 13.00 0.43
N VAL A 17 8.38 12.10 0.02
CA VAL A 17 7.21 12.47 -0.77
C VAL A 17 6.20 13.17 0.12
N ALA A 18 5.74 14.35 -0.32
CA ALA A 18 4.73 15.10 0.42
C ALA A 18 3.40 14.33 0.43
N PRO A 19 2.71 14.24 1.58
CA PRO A 19 1.45 13.49 1.66
C PRO A 19 0.39 13.94 0.67
N GLU A 20 0.35 15.22 0.33
CA GLU A 20 -0.62 15.73 -0.63
C GLU A 20 -0.41 15.23 -2.05
N ASN A 21 0.77 14.66 -2.35
CA ASN A 21 1.06 14.05 -3.65
C ASN A 21 0.63 12.60 -3.70
N VAL A 22 0.29 12.00 -2.57
CA VAL A 22 -0.13 10.61 -2.49
C VAL A 22 -1.64 10.57 -2.63
N ILE A 23 -2.08 10.59 -3.88
CA ILE A 23 -3.51 10.60 -4.23
C ILE A 23 -3.84 9.32 -5.01
N PRO A 24 -5.12 8.91 -5.06
CA PRO A 24 -5.48 7.63 -5.68
C PRO A 24 -5.02 7.48 -7.13
N ASP A 25 -5.02 8.56 -7.90
CA ASP A 25 -4.65 8.52 -9.31
C ASP A 25 -3.14 8.53 -9.54
N ALA A 26 -2.35 8.77 -8.49
CA ALA A 26 -0.90 8.85 -8.63
C ALA A 26 -0.31 7.46 -8.91
N LEU A 27 0.59 7.41 -9.87
CA LEU A 27 1.34 6.18 -10.14
C LEU A 27 2.44 6.03 -9.09
N LEU A 28 2.56 4.83 -8.54
CA LEU A 28 3.60 4.57 -7.55
C LEU A 28 4.98 4.82 -8.12
N SER A 29 5.18 4.47 -9.40
CA SER A 29 6.47 4.72 -10.06
C SER A 29 6.78 6.21 -10.18
N ASP A 30 5.76 7.04 -10.38
CA ASP A 30 5.95 8.50 -10.45
C ASP A 30 6.35 9.08 -9.09
N LEU A 31 5.97 8.39 -8.01
CA LEU A 31 6.34 8.81 -6.66
C LEU A 31 7.71 8.30 -6.24
N GLY A 32 8.37 7.53 -7.10
CA GLY A 32 9.69 7.00 -6.82
C GLY A 32 9.70 5.61 -6.24
N VAL A 33 8.56 4.93 -6.26
CA VAL A 33 8.44 3.58 -5.70
C VAL A 33 8.88 2.55 -6.74
N ASP A 34 9.96 1.84 -6.45
CA ASP A 34 10.39 0.73 -7.29
C ASP A 34 9.82 -0.59 -6.75
N SER A 35 10.17 -1.71 -7.40
CA SER A 35 9.65 -3.01 -7.02
C SER A 35 10.03 -3.41 -5.60
N LEU A 36 11.25 -3.11 -5.20
CA LEU A 36 11.72 -3.45 -3.85
C LEU A 36 10.98 -2.63 -2.80
N MET A 37 10.83 -1.34 -3.05
CA MET A 37 10.11 -0.46 -2.13
C MET A 37 8.64 -0.85 -2.03
N GLN A 38 8.03 -1.23 -3.16
CA GLN A 38 6.65 -1.68 -3.17
C GLN A 38 6.49 -2.95 -2.32
N LEU A 39 7.46 -3.86 -2.41
CA LEU A 39 7.46 -5.07 -1.60
C LEU A 39 7.57 -4.73 -0.10
N GLU A 40 8.45 -3.80 0.25
CA GLU A 40 8.58 -3.35 1.64
C GLU A 40 7.28 -2.73 2.14
N LEU A 41 6.61 -1.94 1.31
CA LEU A 41 5.33 -1.34 1.67
C LEU A 41 4.27 -2.40 1.90
N MET A 42 4.26 -3.44 1.08
CA MET A 42 3.31 -4.54 1.26
C MET A 42 3.58 -5.29 2.56
N PHE A 43 4.82 -5.48 2.94
CA PHE A 43 5.17 -6.08 4.24
C PHE A 43 4.67 -5.21 5.40
N GLU A 44 4.75 -3.91 5.27
CA GLU A 44 4.19 -3.00 6.27
C GLU A 44 2.68 -3.19 6.42
N PHE A 45 1.99 -3.34 5.29
CA PHE A 45 0.55 -3.61 5.34
C PHE A 45 0.24 -4.92 6.06
N GLU A 46 1.00 -5.97 5.76
CA GLU A 46 0.80 -7.25 6.42
C GLU A 46 0.97 -7.14 7.93
N ASP A 47 2.00 -6.42 8.35
CA ASP A 47 2.31 -6.26 9.76
C ASP A 47 1.29 -5.38 10.47
N ARG A 48 0.94 -4.24 9.86
CA ARG A 48 0.07 -3.25 10.50
C ARG A 48 -1.38 -3.65 10.53
N PHE A 49 -1.86 -4.28 9.47
CA PHE A 49 -3.27 -4.63 9.34
C PHE A 49 -3.53 -6.11 9.56
N LYS A 50 -2.49 -6.88 9.83
CA LYS A 50 -2.60 -8.33 10.10
C LYS A 50 -3.29 -9.07 8.97
N ILE A 51 -2.87 -8.76 7.75
CA ILE A 51 -3.35 -9.42 6.54
C ILE A 51 -2.22 -10.21 5.91
N THR A 52 -2.58 -11.15 5.05
CA THR A 52 -1.61 -11.94 4.30
C THR A 52 -1.78 -11.66 2.81
N LEU A 53 -0.69 -11.30 2.15
CA LEU A 53 -0.69 -11.03 0.72
C LEU A 53 -0.19 -12.26 -0.02
N ASP A 54 -0.87 -12.62 -1.11
CA ASP A 54 -0.48 -13.75 -1.94
C ASP A 54 0.72 -13.38 -2.80
N GLU A 55 1.64 -14.33 -2.97
CA GLU A 55 2.81 -14.13 -3.82
C GLU A 55 2.43 -13.95 -5.29
N ASP A 56 1.33 -14.58 -5.70
CA ASP A 56 0.84 -14.53 -7.08
C ASP A 56 0.05 -13.27 -7.39
N GLN A 57 -0.12 -12.40 -6.41
CA GLN A 57 -0.93 -11.22 -6.57
C GLN A 57 -0.27 -10.21 -7.49
N THR A 58 -1.05 -9.65 -8.43
CA THR A 58 -0.57 -8.60 -9.31
C THR A 58 -0.26 -7.36 -8.49
N LEU A 59 0.92 -6.80 -8.68
CA LEU A 59 1.32 -5.59 -7.97
C LEU A 59 0.50 -4.39 -8.45
N PRO A 60 -0.02 -3.58 -7.54
CA PRO A 60 -0.77 -2.38 -7.92
C PRO A 60 0.14 -1.35 -8.59
N ARG A 61 -0.44 -0.56 -9.49
CA ARG A 61 0.30 0.49 -10.20
C ARG A 61 0.06 1.86 -9.62
N THR A 62 -1.13 2.09 -9.08
CA THR A 62 -1.49 3.39 -8.51
C THR A 62 -1.72 3.25 -7.02
N VAL A 63 -1.71 4.40 -6.34
CA VAL A 63 -2.05 4.46 -4.92
C VAL A 63 -3.45 3.89 -4.69
N GLY A 64 -4.40 4.26 -5.53
CA GLY A 64 -5.78 3.78 -5.42
C GLY A 64 -5.90 2.27 -5.56
N GLU A 65 -5.16 1.68 -6.49
CA GLU A 65 -5.16 0.23 -6.65
C GLU A 65 -4.60 -0.46 -5.41
N MET A 66 -3.54 0.10 -4.82
CA MET A 66 -2.97 -0.46 -3.60
C MET A 66 -3.94 -0.36 -2.43
N VAL A 67 -4.60 0.79 -2.27
CA VAL A 67 -5.60 0.98 -1.22
C VAL A 67 -6.74 -0.01 -1.39
N THR A 68 -7.25 -0.17 -2.62
CA THR A 68 -8.33 -1.10 -2.90
C THR A 68 -7.94 -2.53 -2.58
N LEU A 69 -6.72 -2.92 -2.97
CA LEU A 69 -6.21 -4.25 -2.69
C LEU A 69 -6.16 -4.52 -1.18
N VAL A 70 -5.60 -3.59 -0.43
CA VAL A 70 -5.45 -3.73 1.02
C VAL A 70 -6.81 -3.75 1.70
N ASP A 71 -7.71 -2.84 1.32
CA ASP A 71 -9.05 -2.77 1.91
C ASP A 71 -9.84 -4.06 1.64
N ASP A 72 -9.70 -4.61 0.44
CA ASP A 72 -10.35 -5.87 0.08
C ASP A 72 -9.82 -7.02 0.95
N LEU A 73 -8.51 -7.09 1.13
CA LEU A 73 -7.90 -8.13 1.96
C LEU A 73 -8.30 -7.99 3.43
N ILE A 74 -8.34 -6.76 3.94
CA ILE A 74 -8.79 -6.52 5.31
C ILE A 74 -10.22 -7.01 5.48
N SER A 75 -11.09 -6.68 4.54
CA SER A 75 -12.50 -7.06 4.59
C SER A 75 -12.67 -8.58 4.55
N ARG A 76 -11.95 -9.24 3.65
CA ARG A 76 -12.05 -10.69 3.52
C ARG A 76 -11.50 -11.43 4.73
N GLN A 77 -10.35 -11.01 5.23
CA GLN A 77 -9.69 -11.71 6.32
C GLN A 77 -10.33 -11.39 7.66
N ALA A 78 -10.90 -10.20 7.81
CA ALA A 78 -11.63 -9.83 9.02
C ALA A 78 -12.92 -10.61 9.18
N SER A 79 -13.54 -11.05 8.08
CA SER A 79 -14.80 -11.80 8.12
C SER A 79 -14.59 -13.28 8.34
N VAL A 80 -13.37 -13.76 8.32
CA VAL A 80 -13.02 -15.15 8.59
C VAL A 80 -12.71 -15.28 10.08
N GLN A 81 -13.69 -15.68 10.82
CA GLN A 81 -13.55 -15.83 12.27
C GLN A 81 -13.50 -17.29 12.64
#